data_e9314a7392dfe031387b0ae4a760f474
#
_entry.id   e9314a7392dfe031387b0ae4a760f474
#
_cell.length_a   1.000
_cell.length_b   1.000
_cell.length_c   1.000
_cell.angle_alpha   90.00
_cell.angle_beta   90.00
_cell.angle_gamma   90.00
#
_symmetry.space_group_name_H-M   'P 1'
#
loop_
_entity.id
_entity.type
_entity.pdbx_description
1 polymer ?
#
loop_
_entity_poly.entity_id
_entity_poly.type
_entity_poly.pdbx_seq_one_letter_code
_entity_poly.pdbx_strand_id
1 'polypeptide(L)'
;MGKLNPYSLQMEITRMFEQGQSFFATTKVQDWLKEHNQNPADYDIIFHKKPAPPGSKEVMVIEIELKRKDGQPVDSWLQEQVNLQR
;
A
#
# COMPACT_ATOMS: atom_id res chain seq x y z
N MET A 1 -0.33 20.06 14.42
CA MET A 1 -0.36 20.00 13.47
C MET A 1 -0.20 19.01 12.95
N GLY A 2 -0.83 18.73 12.68
CA GLY A 2 -0.69 17.71 12.02
C GLY A 2 0.36 17.80 11.12
N LYS A 3 1.20 16.96 11.20
CA LYS A 3 2.15 16.94 10.35
C LYS A 3 1.70 16.30 9.15
N LEU A 4 1.76 16.89 8.10
CA LEU A 4 1.46 16.29 6.85
C LEU A 4 2.53 15.29 6.53
N ASN A 5 2.10 14.11 6.30
CA ASN A 5 3.02 13.10 5.82
C ASN A 5 3.15 13.26 4.31
N PRO A 6 4.31 13.67 3.80
CA PRO A 6 4.46 13.89 2.36
C PRO A 6 4.49 12.62 1.55
N TYR A 7 4.53 11.47 2.20
CA TYR A 7 4.60 10.20 1.49
C TYR A 7 3.32 9.42 1.67
N SER A 8 2.77 8.95 0.58
CA SER A 8 1.65 8.03 0.64
C SER A 8 2.13 6.67 1.12
N LEU A 9 1.19 5.84 1.55
CA LEU A 9 1.52 4.48 1.91
C LEU A 9 2.19 3.74 0.76
N GLN A 10 1.67 3.94 -0.44
CA GLN A 10 2.19 3.27 -1.63
C GLN A 10 3.66 3.62 -1.86
N MET A 11 4.05 4.87 -1.65
CA MET A 11 5.43 5.28 -1.81
C MET A 11 6.33 4.67 -0.74
N GLU A 12 5.85 4.58 0.48
CA GLU A 12 6.62 3.97 1.56
C GLU A 12 6.85 2.49 1.27
N ILE A 13 5.83 1.81 0.79
CA ILE A 13 5.96 0.39 0.44
C ILE A 13 6.96 0.21 -0.68
N THR A 14 6.91 1.06 -1.70
CA THR A 14 7.85 0.98 -2.81
C THR A 14 9.29 1.14 -2.30
N ARG A 15 9.52 2.07 -1.39
CA ARG A 15 10.86 2.26 -0.83
C ARG A 15 11.33 1.04 -0.04
N MET A 16 10.42 0.41 0.70
CA MET A 16 10.78 -0.79 1.43
C MET A 16 11.26 -1.88 0.50
N PHE A 17 10.59 -2.04 -0.64
CA PHE A 17 11.01 -3.04 -1.62
C PHE A 17 12.37 -2.68 -2.22
N GLU A 18 12.60 -1.39 -2.48
CA GLU A 18 13.88 -0.95 -3.04
C GLU A 18 15.03 -1.16 -2.08
N GLN A 19 14.76 -1.07 -0.79
CA GLN A 19 15.78 -1.18 0.23
C GLN A 19 15.96 -2.59 0.79
N GLY A 20 15.26 -3.55 0.20
CA GLY A 20 15.36 -4.94 0.66
C GLY A 20 14.63 -5.18 1.95
N GLN A 21 13.69 -4.32 2.32
CA GLN A 21 12.93 -4.44 3.55
C GLN A 21 11.48 -4.81 3.31
N SER A 22 11.23 -5.53 2.22
CA SER A 22 9.86 -5.86 1.83
C SER A 22 9.11 -6.68 2.88
N PHE A 23 9.84 -7.38 3.75
CA PHE A 23 9.18 -8.17 4.78
C PHE A 23 8.46 -7.30 5.82
N PHE A 24 8.75 -6.00 5.87
CA PHE A 24 8.00 -5.08 6.72
C PHE A 24 6.77 -4.49 6.02
N ALA A 25 6.66 -4.70 4.71
CA ALA A 25 5.62 -4.03 3.94
C ALA A 25 4.22 -4.49 4.36
N THR A 26 4.05 -5.78 4.61
CA THR A 26 2.75 -6.29 5.03
C THR A 26 2.30 -5.65 6.35
N THR A 27 3.22 -5.57 7.31
CA THR A 27 2.90 -4.96 8.60
C THR A 27 2.51 -3.49 8.43
N LYS A 28 3.20 -2.79 7.52
CA LYS A 28 2.90 -1.39 7.28
C LYS A 28 1.48 -1.21 6.74
N VAL A 29 1.07 -2.06 5.82
CA VAL A 29 -0.29 -1.99 5.28
C VAL A 29 -1.31 -2.38 6.35
N GLN A 30 -0.98 -3.35 7.19
CA GLN A 30 -1.87 -3.74 8.29
C GLN A 30 -2.10 -2.57 9.24
N ASP A 31 -1.05 -1.83 9.57
CA ASP A 31 -1.19 -0.65 10.42
C ASP A 31 -2.05 0.42 9.77
N TRP A 32 -1.87 0.60 8.46
CA TRP A 32 -2.68 1.55 7.72
C TRP A 32 -4.16 1.17 7.77
N LEU A 33 -4.47 -0.13 7.63
CA LEU A 33 -5.84 -0.60 7.71
C LEU A 33 -6.43 -0.32 9.09
N LYS A 34 -5.66 -0.54 10.16
CA LYS A 34 -6.12 -0.24 11.51
C LYS A 34 -6.44 1.23 11.68
N GLU A 35 -5.62 2.09 11.10
CA GLU A 35 -5.83 3.53 11.17
C GLU A 35 -7.10 3.96 10.45
N HIS A 36 -7.59 3.13 9.54
CA HIS A 36 -8.80 3.41 8.78
C HIS A 36 -9.98 2.59 9.29
N ASN A 37 -9.89 2.11 10.53
CA ASN A 37 -10.95 1.36 11.20
C ASN A 37 -11.28 0.06 10.48
N GLN A 38 -10.28 -0.56 9.87
CA GLN A 38 -10.42 -1.85 9.22
C GLN A 38 -9.66 -2.90 10.02
N ASN A 39 -10.17 -4.11 10.01
CA ASN A 39 -9.48 -5.20 10.68
C ASN A 39 -8.53 -5.85 9.67
N PRO A 40 -7.21 -5.74 9.85
CA PRO A 40 -6.27 -6.30 8.88
C PRO A 40 -6.37 -7.81 8.75
N ALA A 41 -6.90 -8.50 9.77
CA ALA A 41 -7.06 -9.94 9.70
C ALA A 41 -8.11 -10.37 8.68
N ASP A 42 -8.97 -9.44 8.23
CA ASP A 42 -10.01 -9.73 7.24
C ASP A 42 -9.51 -9.60 5.82
N TYR A 43 -8.27 -9.22 5.61
CA TYR A 43 -7.74 -8.93 4.29
C TYR A 43 -6.48 -9.71 3.99
N ASP A 44 -6.35 -10.09 2.72
CA ASP A 44 -5.08 -10.56 2.18
C ASP A 44 -4.44 -9.38 1.47
N ILE A 45 -3.17 -9.18 1.71
CA ILE A 45 -2.43 -8.06 1.15
C ILE A 45 -1.46 -8.60 0.11
N ILE A 46 -1.60 -8.12 -1.12
CA ILE A 46 -0.82 -8.61 -2.25
C ILE A 46 -0.07 -7.44 -2.87
N PHE A 47 1.18 -7.63 -3.16
CA PHE A 47 2.01 -6.59 -3.77
C PHE A 47 2.35 -6.96 -5.20
N HIS A 48 2.13 -6.02 -6.12
CA HIS A 48 2.45 -6.19 -7.54
C HIS A 48 3.56 -5.24 -7.92
N LYS A 49 4.66 -5.77 -8.41
CA LYS A 49 5.77 -4.94 -8.84
C LYS A 49 5.55 -4.55 -10.30
N LYS A 50 5.57 -3.26 -10.58
CA LYS A 50 5.36 -2.74 -11.91
C LYS A 50 6.47 -1.77 -12.28
N PRO A 51 6.80 -1.63 -13.55
CA PRO A 51 7.79 -0.63 -13.95
C PRO A 51 7.24 0.76 -13.74
N ALA A 52 8.12 1.69 -13.36
CA ALA A 52 7.70 3.07 -13.20
C ALA A 52 7.47 3.71 -14.56
N PRO A 53 6.57 4.72 -14.62
CA PRO A 53 6.32 5.39 -15.91
C PRO A 53 7.56 6.14 -16.39
N PRO A 54 7.67 6.35 -17.70
CA PRO A 54 8.79 7.10 -18.27
C PRO A 54 8.86 8.50 -17.66
N GLY A 55 10.07 8.95 -17.37
CA GLY A 55 10.27 10.26 -16.79
C GLY A 55 10.15 10.27 -15.26
N SER A 56 9.78 9.15 -14.66
CA SER A 56 9.72 9.05 -13.21
C SER A 56 11.12 8.88 -12.64
N LYS A 57 11.31 9.35 -11.43
CA LYS A 57 12.57 9.12 -10.73
C LYS A 57 12.64 7.72 -10.15
N GLU A 58 11.50 7.05 -10.07
CA GLU A 58 11.45 5.71 -9.51
C GLU A 58 11.82 4.69 -10.55
N VAL A 59 12.43 3.59 -10.11
CA VAL A 59 12.75 2.48 -10.99
C VAL A 59 11.55 1.57 -11.15
N MET A 60 10.77 1.46 -10.09
CA MET A 60 9.60 0.59 -10.07
C MET A 60 8.55 1.18 -9.15
N VAL A 61 7.35 0.67 -9.27
CA VAL A 61 6.23 1.04 -8.42
C VAL A 61 5.61 -0.25 -7.89
N ILE A 62 5.29 -0.26 -6.62
CA ILE A 62 4.61 -1.40 -6.00
C ILE A 62 3.14 -1.04 -5.84
N GLU A 63 2.28 -1.80 -6.51
CA GLU A 63 0.85 -1.64 -6.37
C GLU A 63 0.35 -2.56 -5.28
N ILE A 64 -0.50 -2.04 -4.42
CA ILE A 64 -1.04 -2.80 -3.28
C ILE A 64 -2.44 -3.26 -3.63
N GLU A 65 -2.65 -4.56 -3.60
CA GLU A 65 -3.98 -5.13 -3.82
C GLU A 65 -4.50 -5.70 -2.52
N LEU A 66 -5.73 -5.31 -2.16
CA LEU A 66 -6.40 -5.86 -0.98
C LEU A 66 -7.46 -6.82 -1.45
N LYS A 67 -7.56 -7.96 -0.77
CA LYS A 67 -8.63 -8.93 -1.03
C LYS A 67 -9.22 -9.34 0.30
N ARG A 68 -10.54 -9.42 0.36
CA ARG A 68 -11.20 -9.87 1.58
C ARG A 68 -11.14 -11.39 1.64
N LYS A 69 -10.86 -11.90 2.81
CA LYS A 69 -10.77 -13.35 3.01
C LYS A 69 -12.11 -14.04 2.89
N ASP A 70 -13.20 -13.29 3.06
CA ASP A 70 -14.54 -13.86 2.95
C ASP A 70 -15.06 -13.88 1.51
N GLY A 71 -14.25 -13.46 0.55
CA GLY A 71 -14.63 -13.47 -0.86
C GLY A 71 -15.49 -12.29 -1.29
N GLN A 72 -15.79 -11.39 -0.38
CA GLN A 72 -16.58 -10.21 -0.73
C GLN A 72 -15.69 -9.17 -1.40
N PRO A 73 -16.24 -8.29 -2.23
CA PRO A 73 -15.44 -7.25 -2.86
C PRO A 73 -14.93 -6.26 -1.82
N VAL A 74 -13.74 -5.76 -2.03
CA VAL A 74 -13.16 -4.73 -1.20
C VAL A 74 -13.82 -3.40 -1.57
N ASP A 75 -14.04 -2.54 -0.57
CA ASP A 75 -14.55 -1.20 -0.81
C ASP A 75 -13.64 -0.50 -1.81
N SER A 76 -14.20 0.01 -2.90
CA SER A 76 -13.39 0.64 -3.94
C SER A 76 -12.65 1.87 -3.42
N TRP A 77 -13.25 2.59 -2.48
CA TRP A 77 -12.58 3.73 -1.86
C TRP A 77 -11.30 3.28 -1.14
N LEU A 78 -11.40 2.19 -0.39
CA LEU A 78 -10.27 1.68 0.38
C LEU A 78 -9.15 1.21 -0.55
N GLN A 79 -9.51 0.48 -1.61
CA GLN A 79 -8.53 0.00 -2.58
C GLN A 79 -7.84 1.18 -3.29
N GLU A 80 -8.59 2.24 -3.56
CA GLU A 80 -8.05 3.41 -4.19
C GLU A 80 -7.11 4.16 -3.25
N GLN A 81 -7.51 4.32 -1.99
CA GLN A 81 -6.71 5.06 -1.03
C GLN A 81 -5.39 4.39 -0.72
N VAL A 82 -5.38 3.06 -0.68
CA VAL A 82 -4.15 2.34 -0.33
C VAL A 82 -3.07 2.54 -1.39
N ASN A 83 -3.48 2.85 -2.62
CA ASN A 83 -2.54 3.10 -3.72
C ASN A 83 -2.41 4.58 -4.09
N LEU A 84 -3.01 5.45 -3.29
CA LEU A 84 -2.97 6.87 -3.61
C LEU A 84 -1.55 7.40 -3.49
N GLN A 85 -1.10 8.10 -4.51
CA GLN A 85 0.21 8.74 -4.52
C GLN A 85 0.03 10.24 -4.40
N ARG A 86 0.91 10.85 -3.66
CA ARG A 86 0.86 12.28 -3.50
C ARG A 86 2.21 12.90 -3.67
#